data_e22f2aea4f802a32cddc2e3865815efb
#
_entry.id   e22f2aea4f802a32cddc2e3865815efb
#
_cell.length_a   1.000
_cell.length_b   1.000
_cell.length_c   1.000
_cell.angle_alpha   90.00
_cell.angle_beta   90.00
_cell.angle_gamma   90.00
#
_symmetry.space_group_name_H-M   'P 1'
#
loop_
_entity.id
_entity.type
_entity.pdbx_description
1 polymer ?
#
loop_
_entity_poly.entity_id
_entity_poly.type
_entity_poly.pdbx_seq_one_letter_code
_entity_poly.pdbx_strand_id
1 'polypeptide(L)'
;MALQCTISRDEEWALLKKYNQDRFHLQHGLTVEGCMHWFAQDLGYGDEVEFWGMVGLLHDIDFEQWPTEHCQVAPRLLAEGGVLTR
;
A
#
# COMPACT_ATOMS: atom_id res chain seq x y z
N MET A 1 -1.19 -15.53 -14.38
CA MET A 1 -2.26 -15.19 -13.41
C MET A 1 -2.00 -13.81 -12.84
N ALA A 2 -2.99 -12.93 -12.90
CA ALA A 2 -2.82 -11.57 -12.40
C ALA A 2 -2.79 -11.54 -10.88
N LEU A 3 -1.97 -10.65 -10.32
CA LEU A 3 -1.95 -10.38 -8.89
C LEU A 3 -3.21 -9.60 -8.51
N GLN A 4 -3.81 -9.96 -7.39
CA GLN A 4 -5.05 -9.34 -6.94
C GLN A 4 -4.97 -8.94 -5.48
N CYS A 5 -5.71 -7.88 -5.12
CA CYS A 5 -5.79 -7.44 -3.75
C CYS A 5 -6.65 -8.42 -2.94
N THR A 6 -6.25 -8.64 -1.68
CA THR A 6 -7.00 -9.48 -0.75
C THR A 6 -7.97 -8.67 0.10
N ILE A 7 -7.88 -7.34 0.04
CA ILE A 7 -8.78 -6.43 0.75
C ILE A 7 -9.25 -5.34 -0.21
N SER A 8 -10.34 -4.63 0.16
CA SER A 8 -10.86 -3.55 -0.65
C SER A 8 -9.99 -2.29 -0.54
N ARG A 9 -10.19 -1.35 -1.47
CA ARG A 9 -9.49 -0.06 -1.43
C ARG A 9 -9.82 0.70 -0.14
N ASP A 10 -11.06 0.64 0.33
CA ASP A 10 -11.46 1.30 1.57
C ASP A 10 -10.75 0.69 2.77
N GLU A 11 -10.58 -0.63 2.77
CA GLU A 11 -9.84 -1.32 3.82
C GLU A 11 -8.35 -0.97 3.78
N GLU A 12 -7.76 -0.82 2.59
CA GLU A 12 -6.38 -0.38 2.44
C GLU A 12 -6.18 1.01 3.05
N TRP A 13 -7.10 1.92 2.74
CA TRP A 13 -7.03 3.30 3.24
C TRP A 13 -7.18 3.34 4.76
N ALA A 14 -8.11 2.56 5.30
CA ALA A 14 -8.31 2.47 6.74
C ALA A 14 -7.06 1.90 7.44
N LEU A 15 -6.43 0.90 6.83
CA LEU A 15 -5.21 0.31 7.37
C LEU A 15 -4.08 1.33 7.41
N LEU A 16 -3.90 2.09 6.34
CA LEU A 16 -2.88 3.13 6.30
C LEU A 16 -3.12 4.17 7.39
N LYS A 17 -4.37 4.63 7.54
CA LYS A 17 -4.71 5.65 8.53
C LYS A 17 -4.59 5.14 9.97
N LYS A 18 -4.67 3.83 10.17
CA LYS A 18 -4.51 3.25 11.49
C LYS A 18 -3.10 3.49 12.05
N TYR A 19 -2.10 3.48 11.19
CA TYR A 19 -0.70 3.60 11.59
C TYR A 19 -0.07 4.92 11.18
N ASN A 20 -0.75 5.73 10.38
CA ASN A 20 -0.21 6.99 9.87
C ASN A 20 -1.28 8.06 9.93
N GLN A 21 -1.01 9.15 10.65
CA GLN A 21 -1.99 10.22 10.83
C GLN A 21 -1.51 11.56 10.29
N ASP A 22 -0.23 11.68 9.95
CA ASP A 22 0.33 12.88 9.35
C ASP A 22 -0.19 13.03 7.92
N ARG A 23 -0.75 14.20 7.63
CA ARG A 23 -1.30 14.49 6.29
C ARG A 23 -0.27 14.29 5.19
N PHE A 24 0.97 14.64 5.46
CA PHE A 24 2.04 14.50 4.48
C PHE A 24 2.24 13.03 4.11
N HIS A 25 2.28 12.16 5.10
CA HIS A 25 2.46 10.72 4.85
C HIS A 25 1.27 10.12 4.11
N LEU A 26 0.06 10.53 4.47
CA LEU A 26 -1.15 10.06 3.79
C LEU A 26 -1.18 10.53 2.35
N GLN A 27 -0.81 11.79 2.11
CA GLN A 27 -0.77 12.33 0.75
C GLN A 27 0.31 11.69 -0.08
N HIS A 28 1.48 11.41 0.52
CA HIS A 28 2.55 10.71 -0.16
C HIS A 28 2.08 9.32 -0.61
N GLY A 29 1.37 8.60 0.25
CA GLY A 29 0.80 7.30 -0.10
C GLY A 29 -0.13 7.38 -1.30
N LEU A 30 -1.02 8.39 -1.31
CA LEU A 30 -1.92 8.59 -2.43
C LEU A 30 -1.17 8.91 -3.73
N THR A 31 -0.13 9.71 -3.64
CA THR A 31 0.68 10.07 -4.81
C THR A 31 1.35 8.83 -5.39
N VAL A 32 1.96 8.01 -4.55
CA VAL A 32 2.65 6.80 -5.01
C VAL A 32 1.65 5.79 -5.55
N GLU A 33 0.46 5.70 -4.92
CA GLU A 33 -0.61 4.86 -5.47
C GLU A 33 -0.94 5.24 -6.90
N GLY A 34 -1.12 6.53 -7.17
CA GLY A 34 -1.40 7.02 -8.52
C GLY A 34 -0.27 6.72 -9.50
N CYS A 35 0.97 6.89 -9.08
CA CYS A 35 2.12 6.56 -9.91
C CYS A 35 2.17 5.08 -10.25
N MET A 36 1.86 4.22 -9.28
CA MET A 36 1.87 2.78 -9.51
C MET A 36 0.75 2.35 -10.45
N HIS A 37 -0.43 2.98 -10.35
CA HIS A 37 -1.51 2.75 -11.32
C HIS A 37 -1.03 3.06 -12.75
N TRP A 38 -0.37 4.20 -12.93
CA TRP A 38 0.11 4.61 -14.23
C TRP A 38 1.15 3.62 -14.77
N PHE A 39 2.12 3.24 -13.93
CA PHE A 39 3.17 2.31 -14.35
C PHE A 39 2.59 0.94 -14.71
N ALA A 40 1.61 0.46 -13.95
CA ALA A 40 0.99 -0.82 -14.25
C ALA A 40 0.38 -0.81 -15.64
N GLN A 41 -0.33 0.27 -15.99
CA GLN A 41 -0.95 0.38 -17.31
C GLN A 41 0.09 0.55 -18.40
N ASP A 42 1.11 1.38 -18.16
CA ASP A 42 2.14 1.66 -19.16
C ASP A 42 2.97 0.41 -19.48
N LEU A 43 3.23 -0.43 -18.49
CA LEU A 43 4.04 -1.63 -18.66
C LEU A 43 3.23 -2.86 -19.11
N GLY A 44 1.93 -2.71 -19.31
CA GLY A 44 1.09 -3.80 -19.79
C GLY A 44 0.49 -4.67 -18.71
N TYR A 45 0.47 -4.19 -17.46
CA TYR A 45 -0.10 -4.90 -16.32
C TYR A 45 -1.42 -4.28 -15.86
N GLY A 46 -2.24 -3.81 -16.80
CA GLY A 46 -3.49 -3.15 -16.47
C GLY A 46 -4.47 -4.01 -15.68
N ASP A 47 -4.38 -5.33 -15.80
CA ASP A 47 -5.21 -6.25 -15.02
C ASP A 47 -4.74 -6.39 -13.56
N GLU A 48 -3.58 -5.82 -13.22
CA GLU A 48 -3.05 -5.81 -11.86
C GLU A 48 -3.01 -4.39 -11.26
N VAL A 49 -3.66 -3.42 -11.90
CA VAL A 49 -3.52 -2.01 -11.52
C VAL A 49 -3.88 -1.75 -10.06
N GLU A 50 -4.89 -2.44 -9.54
CA GLU A 50 -5.30 -2.26 -8.15
C GLU A 50 -4.26 -2.81 -7.17
N PHE A 51 -3.65 -3.94 -7.52
CA PHE A 51 -2.58 -4.51 -6.70
C PHE A 51 -1.36 -3.59 -6.68
N TRP A 52 -0.97 -3.06 -7.84
CA TRP A 52 0.15 -2.12 -7.92
C TRP A 52 -0.14 -0.86 -7.09
N GLY A 53 -1.38 -0.36 -7.16
CA GLY A 53 -1.78 0.79 -6.36
C GLY A 53 -1.71 0.53 -4.87
N MET A 54 -2.15 -0.66 -4.44
CA MET A 54 -2.07 -1.05 -3.04
C MET A 54 -0.63 -1.07 -2.54
N VAL A 55 0.29 -1.63 -3.32
CA VAL A 55 1.70 -1.64 -2.97
C VAL A 55 2.21 -0.22 -2.80
N GLY A 56 1.85 0.68 -3.73
CA GLY A 56 2.25 2.08 -3.63
C GLY A 56 1.66 2.78 -2.42
N LEU A 57 0.37 2.56 -2.15
CA LEU A 57 -0.30 3.20 -1.03
C LEU A 57 0.27 2.79 0.31
N LEU A 58 0.61 1.51 0.46
CA LEU A 58 0.99 0.93 1.74
C LEU A 58 2.50 0.75 1.91
N HIS A 59 3.31 1.19 0.96
CA HIS A 59 4.76 0.91 1.01
C HIS A 59 5.46 1.52 2.24
N ASP A 60 4.96 2.64 2.76
CA ASP A 60 5.53 3.34 3.91
C ASP A 60 4.65 3.23 5.15
N ILE A 61 3.83 2.16 5.25
CA ILE A 61 2.87 2.03 6.35
C ILE A 61 3.54 2.08 7.73
N ASP A 62 4.78 1.65 7.84
CA ASP A 62 5.52 1.59 9.11
C ASP A 62 6.40 2.80 9.36
N PHE A 63 6.39 3.81 8.50
CA PHE A 63 7.33 4.91 8.60
C PHE A 63 7.06 5.80 9.83
N GLU A 64 5.79 6.15 10.06
CA GLU A 64 5.44 7.16 11.07
C GLU A 64 5.69 6.67 12.49
N GLN A 65 5.31 5.43 12.79
CA GLN A 65 5.42 4.87 14.14
C GLN A 65 6.73 4.13 14.37
N TRP A 66 7.37 3.66 13.33
CA TRP A 66 8.62 2.89 13.42
C TRP A 66 9.67 3.42 12.45
N PRO A 67 10.06 4.70 12.57
CA PRO A 67 10.96 5.30 11.55
C PRO A 67 12.34 4.63 11.47
N THR A 68 12.82 4.06 12.59
CA THR A 68 14.10 3.36 12.57
C THR A 68 14.00 1.90 12.13
N GLU A 69 12.77 1.39 12.01
CA GLU A 69 12.49 0.01 11.62
C GLU A 69 11.66 -0.03 10.34
N HIS A 70 11.72 1.04 9.57
CA HIS A 70 11.00 1.16 8.31
C HIS A 70 11.30 -0.03 7.41
N CYS A 71 10.29 -0.56 6.75
CA CYS A 71 10.34 -1.75 5.92
C CYS A 71 10.54 -3.06 6.68
N GLN A 72 10.82 -3.01 7.98
CA GLN A 72 10.93 -4.23 8.79
C GLN A 72 9.63 -4.58 9.48
N VAL A 73 8.87 -3.57 9.87
CA VAL A 73 7.57 -3.76 10.54
C VAL A 73 6.43 -3.90 9.54
N ALA A 74 6.56 -3.30 8.35
CA ALA A 74 5.49 -3.30 7.36
C ALA A 74 4.94 -4.70 7.03
N PRO A 75 5.77 -5.74 6.82
CA PRO A 75 5.21 -7.06 6.52
C PRO A 75 4.27 -7.57 7.61
N ARG A 76 4.59 -7.31 8.89
CA ARG A 76 3.73 -7.71 9.99
C ARG A 76 2.40 -6.96 9.97
N LEU A 77 2.46 -5.64 9.75
CA LEU A 77 1.25 -4.81 9.71
C LEU A 77 0.35 -5.22 8.55
N LEU A 78 0.94 -5.51 7.41
CA LEU A 78 0.18 -5.92 6.23
C LEU A 78 -0.45 -7.29 6.44
N ALA A 79 0.27 -8.21 7.07
CA ALA A 79 -0.26 -9.53 7.38
C ALA A 79 -1.43 -9.43 8.37
N GLU A 80 -1.30 -8.61 9.41
CA GLU A 80 -2.36 -8.38 10.38
C GLU A 80 -3.60 -7.77 9.73
N GLY A 81 -3.40 -6.94 8.72
CA GLY A 81 -4.50 -6.33 7.98
C GLY A 81 -5.08 -7.20 6.89
N GLY A 82 -4.58 -8.42 6.72
CA GLY A 82 -5.09 -9.35 5.72
C GLY A 82 -4.58 -9.10 4.31
N VAL A 83 -3.56 -8.27 4.15
CA VAL A 83 -3.04 -7.90 2.83
C VAL A 83 -2.12 -8.99 2.28
N LEU A 84 -1.28 -9.57 3.13
CA LEU A 84 -0.38 -10.63 2.74
C LEU A 84 -0.87 -11.95 3.32
N THR A 85 -1.32 -12.82 2.46
CA THR A 85 -1.96 -14.07 2.88
C THR A 85 -1.17 -15.31 2.50
N ARG A 86 0.07 -15.14 2.22
CA ARG A 86 0.92 -16.25 1.79
C ARG A 86 1.33 -17.12 2.94
#